data_f82bacebf4b22f085f7054feef6483b1
#
_entry.id   f82bacebf4b22f085f7054feef6483b1
#
_cell.length_a   1.000
_cell.length_b   1.000
_cell.length_c   1.000
_cell.angle_alpha   90.00
_cell.angle_beta   90.00
_cell.angle_gamma   90.00
#
_symmetry.space_group_name_H-M   'P 1'
#
loop_
_entity.id
_entity.type
_entity.pdbx_description
1 polymer ?
#
loop_
_entity_poly.entity_id
_entity_poly.type
_entity_poly.pdbx_seq_one_letter_code
_entity_poly.pdbx_strand_id
1 'polypeptide(L)'
;NPNATNVITRAVVVDPIQLLKEMEEFNVQPNSLIVSSYAPVVMSWHIDDDIAKYQRRLGTTAKGIGPALRDFIARDGITMNTWLNHFATPDQKAKLQYFIGDAEKYLRDMLEEGREIILEGCQGYRLDIWGEEYPNVTSSCTTIGSVFYSTRLSHKDLTEVIGIAKVYETKVGTGTFEEIQSETVVNKYRDIGKEYGATTGRPRKIGWLDLPMLKEAIQVNGVDTLIITKTDIPTQVGVLKIKTEQGLENVDLWGSDIENLNKLLLKIKEYTGVSKIGYTYGENRGCISFI
;
A
#
# COMPACT_ATOMS: atom_id res chain seq x y z
N ASN A 1 1.70 -10.15 -11.55
CA ASN A 1 2.85 -10.15 -12.44
C ASN A 1 2.88 -11.49 -13.20
N PRO A 2 2.79 -11.52 -14.55
CA PRO A 2 2.76 -12.78 -15.30
C PRO A 2 4.09 -13.55 -15.28
N ASN A 3 5.19 -12.90 -14.89
CA ASN A 3 6.53 -13.49 -14.86
C ASN A 3 6.96 -13.93 -13.45
N ALA A 4 6.06 -13.91 -12.49
CA ALA A 4 6.34 -14.30 -11.11
C ALA A 4 5.16 -15.08 -10.56
N THR A 5 5.40 -15.98 -9.60
CA THR A 5 4.34 -16.54 -8.78
C THR A 5 3.88 -15.48 -7.78
N ASN A 6 2.61 -15.11 -7.82
CA ASN A 6 2.02 -14.17 -6.89
C ASN A 6 1.55 -14.93 -5.65
N VAL A 7 1.82 -14.40 -4.46
CA VAL A 7 1.49 -15.10 -3.20
C VAL A 7 0.66 -14.18 -2.32
N ILE A 8 -0.54 -14.61 -1.97
CA ILE A 8 -1.40 -13.95 -0.96
C ILE A 8 -1.20 -14.69 0.36
N THR A 9 -0.60 -14.01 1.33
CA THR A 9 -0.23 -14.58 2.62
C THR A 9 -1.36 -14.51 3.64
N ARG A 10 -1.18 -15.17 4.79
CA ARG A 10 -2.21 -15.37 5.83
C ARG A 10 -2.74 -14.10 6.50
N ALA A 11 -2.03 -12.99 6.48
CA ALA A 11 -2.51 -11.75 7.07
C ALA A 11 -3.23 -10.83 6.06
N VAL A 12 -3.40 -11.28 4.82
CA VAL A 12 -4.15 -10.57 3.79
C VAL A 12 -5.60 -11.02 3.83
N VAL A 13 -6.53 -10.07 3.99
CA VAL A 13 -7.97 -10.36 3.95
C VAL A 13 -8.42 -10.52 2.51
N VAL A 14 -9.08 -11.62 2.20
CA VAL A 14 -9.49 -11.99 0.84
C VAL A 14 -11.01 -11.96 0.70
N ASP A 15 -11.51 -11.32 -0.34
CA ASP A 15 -12.88 -11.52 -0.85
C ASP A 15 -12.82 -12.59 -1.95
N PRO A 16 -13.30 -13.83 -1.70
CA PRO A 16 -13.19 -14.92 -2.67
C PRO A 16 -13.98 -14.68 -3.95
N ILE A 17 -15.07 -13.91 -3.86
CA ILE A 17 -15.90 -13.60 -5.03
C ILE A 17 -15.20 -12.57 -5.93
N GLN A 18 -14.58 -11.57 -5.31
CA GLN A 18 -13.76 -10.60 -6.05
C GLN A 18 -12.51 -11.27 -6.65
N LEU A 19 -11.85 -12.14 -5.88
CA LEU A 19 -10.69 -12.90 -6.34
C LEU A 19 -11.01 -13.72 -7.60
N LEU A 20 -12.14 -14.43 -7.61
CA LEU A 20 -12.58 -15.19 -8.79
C LEU A 20 -12.78 -14.31 -10.03
N LYS A 21 -13.37 -13.12 -9.87
CA LYS A 21 -13.53 -12.16 -10.97
C LYS A 21 -12.19 -11.67 -11.51
N GLU A 22 -11.27 -11.33 -10.62
CA GLU A 22 -9.91 -10.88 -11.00
C GLU A 22 -9.13 -12.02 -11.68
N MET A 23 -9.25 -13.24 -11.20
CA MET A 23 -8.62 -14.40 -11.85
C MET A 23 -9.12 -14.62 -13.27
N GLU A 24 -10.41 -14.43 -13.52
CA GLU A 24 -11.00 -14.50 -14.86
C GLU A 24 -10.54 -13.32 -15.73
N GLU A 25 -10.62 -12.10 -15.21
CA GLU A 25 -10.20 -10.86 -15.91
C GLU A 25 -8.74 -10.90 -16.36
N PHE A 26 -7.85 -11.34 -15.48
CA PHE A 26 -6.41 -11.40 -15.74
C PHE A 26 -5.92 -12.74 -16.29
N ASN A 27 -6.82 -13.67 -16.57
CA ASN A 27 -6.50 -15.01 -17.06
C ASN A 27 -5.41 -15.70 -16.23
N VAL A 28 -5.61 -15.73 -14.89
CA VAL A 28 -4.64 -16.25 -13.93
C VAL A 28 -4.42 -17.75 -14.13
N GLN A 29 -3.17 -18.17 -14.36
CA GLN A 29 -2.82 -19.55 -14.59
C GLN A 29 -2.56 -20.32 -13.29
N PRO A 30 -2.76 -21.65 -13.22
CA PRO A 30 -2.65 -22.44 -11.99
C PRO A 30 -1.34 -22.27 -11.20
N ASN A 31 -0.21 -22.03 -11.84
CA ASN A 31 1.08 -21.91 -11.18
C ASN A 31 1.53 -20.45 -10.93
N SER A 32 0.66 -19.47 -11.24
CA SER A 32 0.99 -18.05 -11.13
C SER A 32 0.43 -17.38 -9.89
N LEU A 33 -0.39 -18.10 -9.10
CA LEU A 33 -0.98 -17.60 -7.86
C LEU A 33 -1.03 -18.69 -6.80
N ILE A 34 -0.70 -18.32 -5.55
CA ILE A 34 -0.93 -19.13 -4.36
C ILE A 34 -1.61 -18.27 -3.31
N VAL A 35 -2.68 -18.76 -2.72
CA VAL A 35 -3.42 -18.09 -1.64
C VAL A 35 -3.31 -18.91 -0.39
N SER A 36 -2.89 -18.29 0.72
CA SER A 36 -2.81 -18.98 2.00
C SER A 36 -4.16 -19.54 2.44
N SER A 37 -4.18 -20.82 2.77
CA SER A 37 -5.35 -21.48 3.34
C SER A 37 -5.83 -20.84 4.66
N TYR A 38 -4.96 -20.09 5.32
CA TYR A 38 -5.21 -19.36 6.58
C TYR A 38 -5.63 -17.90 6.39
N ALA A 39 -5.65 -17.37 5.17
CA ALA A 39 -6.04 -15.98 4.90
C ALA A 39 -7.48 -15.73 5.38
N PRO A 40 -7.74 -14.64 6.13
CA PRO A 40 -9.11 -14.26 6.53
C PRO A 40 -9.98 -13.94 5.32
N VAL A 41 -11.26 -14.25 5.42
CA VAL A 41 -12.21 -14.06 4.32
C VAL A 41 -13.24 -12.98 4.66
N VAL A 42 -13.50 -12.10 3.69
CA VAL A 42 -14.66 -11.20 3.73
C VAL A 42 -15.91 -11.98 3.35
N MET A 43 -16.93 -11.89 4.19
CA MET A 43 -18.26 -12.40 3.94
C MET A 43 -19.24 -11.24 3.73
N SER A 44 -20.41 -11.49 3.14
CA SER A 44 -21.40 -10.44 2.86
C SER A 44 -21.80 -9.63 4.11
N TRP A 45 -21.97 -10.29 5.24
CA TRP A 45 -22.28 -9.59 6.49
C TRP A 45 -21.16 -8.66 7.02
N HIS A 46 -19.90 -8.91 6.64
CA HIS A 46 -18.80 -7.99 6.96
C HIS A 46 -18.93 -6.69 6.14
N ILE A 47 -19.36 -6.79 4.89
CA ILE A 47 -19.63 -5.63 4.02
C ILE A 47 -20.80 -4.83 4.59
N ASP A 48 -21.90 -5.51 4.94
CA ASP A 48 -23.07 -4.87 5.54
C ASP A 48 -22.73 -4.15 6.86
N ASP A 49 -21.90 -4.78 7.70
CA ASP A 49 -21.44 -4.20 8.97
C ASP A 49 -20.51 -2.98 8.74
N ASP A 50 -19.64 -3.04 7.75
CA ASP A 50 -18.76 -1.92 7.36
C ASP A 50 -19.60 -0.71 6.89
N ILE A 51 -20.56 -0.95 6.01
CA ILE A 51 -21.48 0.11 5.54
C ILE A 51 -22.26 0.72 6.71
N ALA A 52 -22.86 -0.12 7.54
CA ALA A 52 -23.75 0.34 8.62
C ALA A 52 -23.02 1.10 9.74
N LYS A 53 -21.82 0.65 10.14
CA LYS A 53 -21.14 1.14 11.33
C LYS A 53 -19.94 2.06 11.05
N TYR A 54 -19.19 1.82 9.98
CA TYR A 54 -17.86 2.41 9.79
C TYR A 54 -17.76 3.36 8.60
N GLN A 55 -18.49 3.11 7.51
CA GLN A 55 -18.39 3.91 6.29
C GLN A 55 -18.61 5.40 6.54
N ARG A 56 -19.70 5.76 7.24
CA ARG A 56 -20.00 7.17 7.55
C ARG A 56 -19.02 7.78 8.55
N ARG A 57 -18.60 7.00 9.55
CA ARG A 57 -17.75 7.47 10.65
C ARG A 57 -16.29 7.63 10.27
N LEU A 58 -15.74 6.65 9.57
CA LEU A 58 -14.31 6.56 9.23
C LEU A 58 -14.01 6.80 7.74
N GLY A 59 -15.04 6.90 6.91
CA GLY A 59 -14.84 7.03 5.47
C GLY A 59 -14.26 5.80 4.80
N THR A 60 -14.54 4.59 5.32
CA THR A 60 -14.03 3.32 4.78
C THR A 60 -14.41 3.12 3.32
N THR A 61 -13.78 2.16 2.66
CA THR A 61 -14.13 1.75 1.29
C THR A 61 -15.35 0.85 1.24
N ALA A 62 -15.95 0.50 2.38
CA ALA A 62 -17.11 -0.39 2.53
C ALA A 62 -16.89 -1.77 1.88
N LYS A 63 -15.68 -2.32 2.04
CA LYS A 63 -15.30 -3.65 1.52
C LYS A 63 -15.28 -4.73 2.61
N GLY A 64 -15.67 -4.39 3.85
CA GLY A 64 -15.78 -5.34 4.95
C GLY A 64 -14.45 -5.80 5.56
N ILE A 65 -13.33 -5.17 5.21
CA ILE A 65 -11.99 -5.58 5.67
C ILE A 65 -11.86 -5.46 7.20
N GLY A 66 -12.27 -4.31 7.77
CA GLY A 66 -12.24 -4.08 9.22
C GLY A 66 -13.07 -5.09 10.01
N PRO A 67 -14.37 -5.29 9.68
CA PRO A 67 -15.20 -6.31 10.31
C PRO A 67 -14.63 -7.73 10.18
N ALA A 68 -14.10 -8.12 9.01
CA ALA A 68 -13.49 -9.44 8.84
C ALA A 68 -12.26 -9.65 9.74
N LEU A 69 -11.40 -8.64 9.86
CA LEU A 69 -10.25 -8.69 10.78
C LEU A 69 -10.68 -8.69 12.24
N ARG A 70 -11.70 -7.90 12.62
CA ARG A 70 -12.26 -7.92 13.99
C ARG A 70 -12.68 -9.34 14.37
N ASP A 71 -13.45 -10.01 13.53
CA ASP A 71 -13.95 -11.35 13.80
C ASP A 71 -12.80 -12.37 13.79
N PHE A 72 -11.80 -12.19 12.91
CA PHE A 72 -10.62 -13.03 12.89
C PHE A 72 -9.80 -12.92 14.20
N ILE A 73 -9.60 -11.70 14.71
CA ILE A 73 -8.90 -11.46 15.98
C ILE A 73 -9.71 -12.01 17.17
N ALA A 74 -11.05 -11.92 17.11
CA ALA A 74 -11.96 -12.52 18.08
C ALA A 74 -11.96 -14.06 18.02
N ARG A 75 -11.36 -14.66 16.99
CA ARG A 75 -11.29 -16.10 16.70
C ARG A 75 -12.61 -16.70 16.17
N ASP A 76 -13.51 -15.85 15.71
CA ASP A 76 -14.76 -16.21 15.05
C ASP A 76 -14.68 -16.06 13.53
N GLY A 77 -13.50 -15.65 13.02
CA GLY A 77 -13.26 -15.38 11.61
C GLY A 77 -13.22 -16.64 10.75
N ILE A 78 -13.54 -16.47 9.48
CA ILE A 78 -13.52 -17.51 8.47
C ILE A 78 -12.21 -17.43 7.69
N THR A 79 -11.51 -18.56 7.56
CA THR A 79 -10.31 -18.68 6.72
C THR A 79 -10.68 -19.13 5.30
N MET A 80 -9.76 -18.97 4.34
CA MET A 80 -9.93 -19.45 2.97
C MET A 80 -10.20 -20.96 2.93
N ASN A 81 -9.53 -21.77 3.77
CA ASN A 81 -9.80 -23.20 3.87
C ASN A 81 -11.21 -23.48 4.39
N THR A 82 -11.65 -22.78 5.43
CA THR A 82 -13.02 -22.92 5.96
C THR A 82 -14.05 -22.50 4.92
N TRP A 83 -13.83 -21.38 4.25
CA TRP A 83 -14.72 -20.90 3.20
C TRP A 83 -14.84 -21.90 2.05
N LEU A 84 -13.71 -22.41 1.56
CA LEU A 84 -13.67 -23.37 0.45
C LEU A 84 -14.44 -24.65 0.75
N ASN A 85 -14.44 -25.11 2.00
CA ASN A 85 -15.06 -26.38 2.38
C ASN A 85 -16.51 -26.26 2.84
N HIS A 86 -16.95 -25.09 3.31
CA HIS A 86 -18.27 -24.94 3.91
C HIS A 86 -19.18 -23.89 3.26
N PHE A 87 -18.63 -22.94 2.50
CA PHE A 87 -19.38 -21.82 1.96
C PHE A 87 -19.33 -21.73 0.42
N ALA A 88 -18.25 -22.23 -0.18
CA ALA A 88 -18.09 -22.21 -1.64
C ALA A 88 -19.08 -23.12 -2.34
N THR A 89 -19.66 -22.66 -3.44
CA THR A 89 -20.40 -23.53 -4.35
C THR A 89 -19.46 -24.54 -5.02
N PRO A 90 -19.97 -25.67 -5.56
CA PRO A 90 -19.14 -26.65 -6.27
C PRO A 90 -18.29 -26.02 -7.40
N ASP A 91 -18.86 -25.07 -8.16
CA ASP A 91 -18.14 -24.36 -9.23
C ASP A 91 -17.02 -23.47 -8.67
N GLN A 92 -17.27 -22.68 -7.63
CA GLN A 92 -16.27 -21.86 -6.97
C GLN A 92 -15.13 -22.70 -6.38
N LYS A 93 -15.48 -23.83 -5.75
CA LYS A 93 -14.52 -24.77 -5.21
C LYS A 93 -13.64 -25.35 -6.32
N ALA A 94 -14.23 -25.79 -7.43
CA ALA A 94 -13.50 -26.33 -8.57
C ALA A 94 -12.50 -25.32 -9.14
N LYS A 95 -12.87 -24.03 -9.19
CA LYS A 95 -12.01 -22.95 -9.70
C LYS A 95 -10.88 -22.58 -8.75
N LEU A 96 -11.10 -22.58 -7.41
CA LEU A 96 -10.15 -22.06 -6.43
C LEU A 96 -9.27 -23.11 -5.75
N GLN A 97 -9.68 -24.36 -5.64
CA GLN A 97 -9.01 -25.37 -4.82
C GLN A 97 -7.53 -25.59 -5.15
N TYR A 98 -7.13 -25.37 -6.40
CA TYR A 98 -5.75 -25.55 -6.85
C TYR A 98 -4.84 -24.36 -6.54
N PHE A 99 -5.41 -23.23 -6.13
CA PHE A 99 -4.70 -22.01 -5.77
C PHE A 99 -4.56 -21.84 -4.26
N ILE A 100 -5.31 -22.59 -3.46
CA ILE A 100 -5.31 -22.46 -1.99
C ILE A 100 -4.40 -23.53 -1.39
N GLY A 101 -3.41 -23.07 -0.60
CA GLY A 101 -2.41 -23.96 -0.01
C GLY A 101 -1.62 -23.33 1.12
N ASP A 102 -0.50 -23.96 1.47
CA ASP A 102 0.47 -23.44 2.45
C ASP A 102 1.41 -22.44 1.76
N ALA A 103 0.92 -21.21 1.60
CA ALA A 103 1.66 -20.12 0.96
C ALA A 103 2.97 -19.80 1.71
N GLU A 104 2.95 -19.91 3.03
CA GLU A 104 4.10 -19.59 3.87
C GLU A 104 5.20 -20.67 3.78
N LYS A 105 4.81 -21.93 3.65
CA LYS A 105 5.76 -23.01 3.35
C LYS A 105 6.37 -22.80 1.97
N TYR A 106 5.56 -22.49 0.97
CA TYR A 106 6.04 -22.19 -0.37
C TYR A 106 7.09 -21.07 -0.38
N LEU A 107 6.87 -19.98 0.36
CA LEU A 107 7.85 -18.89 0.45
C LEU A 107 9.18 -19.36 1.07
N ARG A 108 9.14 -20.18 2.12
CA ARG A 108 10.36 -20.74 2.73
C ARG A 108 11.11 -21.66 1.76
N ASP A 109 10.38 -22.55 1.09
CA ASP A 109 10.97 -23.47 0.10
C ASP A 109 11.67 -22.68 -1.02
N MET A 110 11.04 -21.56 -1.49
CA MET A 110 11.65 -20.69 -2.52
C MET A 110 12.93 -20.01 -2.04
N LEU A 111 12.99 -19.57 -0.78
CA LEU A 111 14.22 -19.02 -0.21
C LEU A 111 15.32 -20.06 -0.08
N GLU A 112 15.00 -21.30 0.33
CA GLU A 112 15.95 -22.40 0.41
C GLU A 112 16.51 -22.76 -0.99
N GLU A 113 15.70 -22.57 -2.04
CA GLU A 113 16.14 -22.71 -3.46
C GLU A 113 16.94 -21.50 -3.96
N GLY A 114 17.17 -20.47 -3.14
CA GLY A 114 17.89 -19.26 -3.51
C GLY A 114 17.11 -18.30 -4.43
N ARG A 115 15.78 -18.37 -4.42
CA ARG A 115 14.92 -17.47 -5.21
C ARG A 115 14.75 -16.14 -4.51
N GLU A 116 14.68 -15.09 -5.30
CA GLU A 116 14.32 -13.74 -4.79
C GLU A 116 12.83 -13.63 -4.54
N ILE A 117 12.46 -13.01 -3.40
CA ILE A 117 11.09 -12.74 -3.02
C ILE A 117 10.92 -11.23 -2.83
N ILE A 118 9.96 -10.65 -3.54
CA ILE A 118 9.54 -9.25 -3.34
C ILE A 118 8.30 -9.25 -2.45
N LEU A 119 8.41 -8.57 -1.31
CA LEU A 119 7.32 -8.41 -0.35
C LEU A 119 6.69 -7.02 -0.54
N GLU A 120 5.45 -6.98 -1.00
CA GLU A 120 4.72 -5.74 -1.25
C GLU A 120 3.78 -5.44 -0.08
N GLY A 121 4.07 -4.34 0.64
CA GLY A 121 3.19 -3.82 1.69
C GLY A 121 2.06 -2.97 1.11
N CYS A 122 0.92 -2.99 1.78
CA CYS A 122 -0.26 -2.20 1.40
C CYS A 122 -0.38 -0.94 2.25
N GLN A 123 -1.11 0.07 1.74
CA GLN A 123 -1.39 1.36 2.37
C GLN A 123 -0.10 2.16 2.65
N GLY A 124 -0.15 3.07 3.63
CA GLY A 124 0.98 3.92 3.98
C GLY A 124 1.21 3.95 5.48
N TYR A 125 2.41 4.35 5.89
CA TYR A 125 2.86 4.39 7.28
C TYR A 125 1.85 5.05 8.24
N ARG A 126 1.30 6.22 7.87
CA ARG A 126 0.32 6.96 8.70
C ARG A 126 -1.02 6.26 8.88
N LEU A 127 -1.27 5.19 8.11
CA LEU A 127 -2.51 4.42 8.20
C LEU A 127 -2.38 3.16 9.08
N ASP A 128 -1.24 2.98 9.75
CA ASP A 128 -1.03 1.84 10.66
C ASP A 128 -2.06 1.83 11.79
N ILE A 129 -2.62 0.63 12.10
CA ILE A 129 -3.62 0.46 13.15
C ILE A 129 -3.13 0.92 14.53
N TRP A 130 -1.83 0.89 14.77
CA TRP A 130 -1.16 1.33 15.99
C TRP A 130 -0.59 2.74 15.88
N GLY A 131 -0.87 3.43 14.76
CA GLY A 131 -0.38 4.77 14.50
C GLY A 131 -1.15 5.85 15.26
N GLU A 132 -0.54 7.05 15.33
CA GLU A 132 -1.08 8.20 16.07
C GLU A 132 -2.39 8.75 15.48
N GLU A 133 -2.70 8.44 14.23
CA GLU A 133 -3.93 8.89 13.57
C GLU A 133 -5.18 8.05 13.93
N TYR A 134 -5.03 7.07 14.83
CA TYR A 134 -6.16 6.30 15.31
C TYR A 134 -7.28 7.22 15.81
N PRO A 135 -8.57 6.99 15.46
CA PRO A 135 -9.13 5.83 14.74
C PRO A 135 -9.17 5.99 13.21
N ASN A 136 -8.58 7.03 12.61
CA ASN A 136 -8.65 7.32 11.18
C ASN A 136 -7.53 6.60 10.40
N VAL A 137 -7.38 5.32 10.64
CA VAL A 137 -6.34 4.43 10.12
C VAL A 137 -6.97 3.22 9.39
N THR A 138 -6.15 2.38 8.78
CA THR A 138 -6.63 1.08 8.28
C THR A 138 -6.71 0.06 9.43
N SER A 139 -7.37 -1.07 9.19
CA SER A 139 -7.55 -2.11 10.21
C SER A 139 -6.37 -3.08 10.30
N SER A 140 -5.25 -2.78 9.65
CA SER A 140 -4.07 -3.62 9.60
C SER A 140 -2.80 -2.85 9.95
N CYS A 141 -1.74 -3.58 10.31
CA CYS A 141 -0.40 -3.02 10.45
C CYS A 141 0.19 -2.79 9.06
N THR A 142 0.69 -1.56 8.83
CA THR A 142 1.29 -1.14 7.56
C THR A 142 2.80 -0.95 7.64
N THR A 143 3.39 -1.22 8.81
CA THR A 143 4.84 -1.17 9.01
C THR A 143 5.51 -2.49 8.64
N ILE A 144 6.84 -2.47 8.52
CA ILE A 144 7.67 -3.62 8.18
C ILE A 144 7.43 -4.83 9.11
N GLY A 145 7.02 -4.58 10.36
CA GLY A 145 6.68 -5.64 11.32
C GLY A 145 5.59 -6.60 10.82
N SER A 146 4.67 -6.10 9.97
CA SER A 146 3.58 -6.92 9.41
C SER A 146 4.07 -8.03 8.49
N VAL A 147 5.20 -7.83 7.84
CA VAL A 147 5.79 -8.78 6.90
C VAL A 147 6.06 -10.12 7.56
N PHE A 148 6.67 -10.11 8.75
CA PHE A 148 7.13 -11.35 9.41
C PHE A 148 6.00 -12.22 9.94
N TYR A 149 4.95 -11.64 10.53
CA TYR A 149 3.80 -12.45 10.94
C TYR A 149 2.93 -12.88 9.74
N SER A 150 2.92 -12.11 8.67
CA SER A 150 2.16 -12.41 7.46
C SER A 150 2.80 -13.53 6.65
N THR A 151 4.11 -13.50 6.46
CA THR A 151 4.85 -14.44 5.62
C THR A 151 5.42 -15.63 6.40
N ARG A 152 5.58 -15.52 7.73
CA ARG A 152 6.32 -16.48 8.57
C ARG A 152 7.79 -16.60 8.19
N LEU A 153 8.34 -15.63 7.50
CA LEU A 153 9.78 -15.52 7.25
C LEU A 153 10.50 -14.93 8.45
N SER A 154 11.80 -15.18 8.56
CA SER A 154 12.64 -14.58 9.58
C SER A 154 13.02 -13.15 9.21
N HIS A 155 13.21 -12.27 10.20
CA HIS A 155 13.79 -10.96 9.96
C HIS A 155 15.21 -11.03 9.35
N LYS A 156 15.89 -12.17 9.48
CA LYS A 156 17.22 -12.41 8.90
C LYS A 156 17.17 -12.67 7.38
N ASP A 157 15.99 -13.01 6.87
CA ASP A 157 15.78 -13.25 5.44
C ASP A 157 15.54 -11.95 4.67
N LEU A 158 15.34 -10.83 5.38
CA LEU A 158 15.14 -9.52 4.79
C LEU A 158 16.48 -8.89 4.43
N THR A 159 16.67 -8.59 3.16
CA THR A 159 17.94 -8.06 2.63
C THR A 159 17.92 -6.57 2.36
N GLU A 160 16.77 -6.01 1.99
CA GLU A 160 16.60 -4.60 1.67
C GLU A 160 15.15 -4.15 1.94
N VAL A 161 14.99 -2.94 2.44
CA VAL A 161 13.70 -2.27 2.59
C VAL A 161 13.64 -1.06 1.66
N ILE A 162 12.72 -1.12 0.69
CA ILE A 162 12.49 -0.02 -0.26
C ILE A 162 11.26 0.77 0.16
N GLY A 163 11.45 2.03 0.54
CA GLY A 163 10.38 2.98 0.82
C GLY A 163 9.91 3.67 -0.46
N ILE A 164 8.60 3.77 -0.64
CA ILE A 164 7.99 4.51 -1.76
C ILE A 164 7.21 5.70 -1.19
N ALA A 165 7.57 6.90 -1.60
CA ALA A 165 6.85 8.11 -1.24
C ALA A 165 6.55 8.96 -2.47
N LYS A 166 5.43 9.68 -2.47
CA LYS A 166 5.19 10.71 -3.49
C LYS A 166 5.93 11.99 -3.10
N VAL A 167 6.23 12.83 -4.06
CA VAL A 167 6.80 14.17 -3.81
C VAL A 167 5.80 15.15 -3.16
N TYR A 168 4.57 14.74 -2.98
CA TYR A 168 3.48 15.39 -2.23
C TYR A 168 2.63 14.32 -1.54
N GLU A 169 1.83 14.68 -0.56
CA GLU A 169 1.01 13.73 0.17
C GLU A 169 -0.42 13.62 -0.36
N THR A 170 -1.02 12.45 -0.17
CA THR A 170 -2.43 12.22 -0.50
C THR A 170 -3.11 11.38 0.57
N LYS A 171 -4.37 11.71 0.90
CA LYS A 171 -5.19 10.92 1.84
C LYS A 171 -6.60 10.73 1.31
N VAL A 172 -7.18 9.56 1.55
CA VAL A 172 -8.61 9.27 1.38
C VAL A 172 -9.22 9.05 2.76
N GLY A 173 -10.49 9.45 2.93
CA GLY A 173 -11.21 9.24 4.19
C GLY A 173 -11.20 10.44 5.13
N THR A 174 -11.63 10.18 6.36
CA THR A 174 -11.73 11.18 7.43
C THR A 174 -10.41 11.34 8.19
N GLY A 175 -10.40 12.19 9.20
CA GLY A 175 -9.26 12.47 10.07
C GLY A 175 -8.48 13.71 9.67
N THR A 176 -7.54 14.08 10.53
CA THR A 176 -6.67 15.24 10.35
C THR A 176 -5.72 15.02 9.18
N PHE A 177 -5.62 16.02 8.34
CA PHE A 177 -4.70 16.05 7.22
C PHE A 177 -4.44 17.52 6.86
N GLU A 178 -3.21 17.92 6.77
CA GLU A 178 -2.86 19.29 6.41
C GLU A 178 -2.99 19.48 4.90
N GLU A 179 -4.21 19.87 4.48
CA GLU A 179 -4.51 20.07 3.07
C GLU A 179 -3.92 21.38 2.54
N ILE A 180 -3.54 21.37 1.26
CA ILE A 180 -3.20 22.58 0.53
C ILE A 180 -4.44 23.49 0.50
N GLN A 181 -4.30 24.73 0.96
CA GLN A 181 -5.43 25.68 1.11
C GLN A 181 -5.97 26.21 -0.21
N SER A 182 -5.17 26.19 -1.27
CA SER A 182 -5.59 26.66 -2.60
C SER A 182 -6.35 25.57 -3.35
N GLU A 183 -7.65 25.71 -3.49
CA GLU A 183 -8.50 24.78 -4.23
C GLU A 183 -8.06 24.62 -5.70
N THR A 184 -7.63 25.72 -6.33
CA THR A 184 -7.10 25.69 -7.71
C THR A 184 -5.86 24.79 -7.81
N VAL A 185 -4.96 24.87 -6.83
CA VAL A 185 -3.74 24.04 -6.78
C VAL A 185 -4.12 22.57 -6.51
N VAL A 186 -5.01 22.33 -5.56
CA VAL A 186 -5.50 20.99 -5.21
C VAL A 186 -6.13 20.31 -6.44
N ASN A 187 -6.99 21.01 -7.17
CA ASN A 187 -7.64 20.45 -8.35
C ASN A 187 -6.63 20.13 -9.46
N LYS A 188 -5.62 20.99 -9.69
CA LYS A 188 -4.55 20.68 -10.65
C LYS A 188 -3.78 19.40 -10.24
N TYR A 189 -3.42 19.26 -8.97
CA TYR A 189 -2.77 18.04 -8.48
C TYR A 189 -3.64 16.79 -8.66
N ARG A 190 -4.94 16.89 -8.40
CA ARG A 190 -5.90 15.79 -8.60
C ARG A 190 -5.99 15.37 -10.06
N ASP A 191 -6.17 16.33 -10.95
CA ASP A 191 -6.44 16.06 -12.37
C ASP A 191 -5.17 15.57 -13.09
N ILE A 192 -4.05 16.28 -12.93
CA ILE A 192 -2.78 15.93 -13.57
C ILE A 192 -2.20 14.65 -12.93
N GLY A 193 -2.21 14.58 -11.59
CA GLY A 193 -1.70 13.45 -10.84
C GLY A 193 -2.63 12.23 -10.81
N LYS A 194 -3.87 12.34 -11.34
CA LYS A 194 -4.91 11.29 -11.30
C LYS A 194 -5.18 10.84 -9.86
N GLU A 195 -5.30 11.81 -8.94
CA GLU A 195 -5.41 11.52 -7.51
C GLU A 195 -6.85 11.25 -7.09
N TYR A 196 -7.32 10.09 -7.52
CA TYR A 196 -8.63 9.52 -7.18
C TYR A 196 -8.46 8.13 -6.58
N GLY A 197 -9.37 7.73 -5.71
CA GLY A 197 -9.34 6.39 -5.10
C GLY A 197 -9.60 5.31 -6.14
N ALA A 198 -8.70 4.34 -6.27
CA ALA A 198 -8.81 3.27 -7.27
C ALA A 198 -10.13 2.48 -7.15
N THR A 199 -10.59 2.22 -5.91
CA THR A 199 -11.80 1.43 -5.65
C THR A 199 -13.08 2.27 -5.70
N THR A 200 -13.04 3.52 -5.23
CA THR A 200 -14.24 4.33 -4.99
C THR A 200 -14.36 5.54 -5.91
N GLY A 201 -13.33 5.86 -6.69
CA GLY A 201 -13.27 7.08 -7.50
C GLY A 201 -13.28 8.39 -6.70
N ARG A 202 -13.29 8.34 -5.36
CA ARG A 202 -13.32 9.54 -4.53
C ARG A 202 -12.07 10.39 -4.72
N PRO A 203 -12.19 11.73 -4.85
CA PRO A 203 -11.04 12.61 -4.93
C PRO A 203 -10.21 12.53 -3.64
N ARG A 204 -8.90 12.46 -3.78
CA ARG A 204 -7.99 12.47 -2.64
C ARG A 204 -7.78 13.89 -2.12
N LYS A 205 -7.58 14.02 -0.81
CA LYS A 205 -7.01 15.21 -0.20
C LYS A 205 -5.54 15.31 -0.64
N ILE A 206 -5.06 16.53 -0.84
CA ILE A 206 -3.67 16.78 -1.27
C ILE A 206 -2.98 17.63 -0.22
N GLY A 207 -1.80 17.22 0.20
CA GLY A 207 -0.94 17.90 1.15
C GLY A 207 0.49 18.04 0.63
N TRP A 208 1.27 18.90 1.27
CA TRP A 208 2.70 19.02 1.00
C TRP A 208 3.46 17.84 1.64
N LEU A 209 4.58 17.44 1.05
CA LEU A 209 5.44 16.40 1.62
C LEU A 209 5.92 16.84 3.01
N ASP A 210 5.59 16.05 4.03
CA ASP A 210 5.97 16.26 5.43
C ASP A 210 7.30 15.52 5.71
N LEU A 211 8.41 16.25 5.75
CA LEU A 211 9.75 15.66 5.95
C LEU A 211 9.94 15.04 7.35
N PRO A 212 9.48 15.67 8.45
CA PRO A 212 9.48 15.03 9.77
C PRO A 212 8.80 13.66 9.76
N MET A 213 7.60 13.58 9.21
CA MET A 213 6.84 12.33 9.10
C MET A 213 7.52 11.30 8.19
N LEU A 214 8.09 11.76 7.06
CA LEU A 214 8.85 10.88 6.16
C LEU A 214 10.08 10.30 6.85
N LYS A 215 10.80 11.11 7.64
CA LYS A 215 11.94 10.67 8.43
C LYS A 215 11.56 9.61 9.45
N GLU A 216 10.48 9.82 10.18
CA GLU A 216 9.95 8.85 11.13
C GLU A 216 9.57 7.54 10.44
N ALA A 217 8.84 7.60 9.32
CA ALA A 217 8.48 6.43 8.53
C ALA A 217 9.71 5.63 8.07
N ILE A 218 10.77 6.30 7.63
CA ILE A 218 12.05 5.70 7.25
C ILE A 218 12.70 5.00 8.44
N GLN A 219 12.76 5.66 9.59
CA GLN A 219 13.39 5.11 10.80
C GLN A 219 12.64 3.90 11.36
N VAL A 220 11.31 3.99 11.45
CA VAL A 220 10.48 2.89 11.98
C VAL A 220 10.52 1.65 11.09
N ASN A 221 10.58 1.85 9.77
CA ASN A 221 10.60 0.74 8.82
C ASN A 221 12.02 0.30 8.43
N GLY A 222 13.08 0.98 8.87
CA GLY A 222 14.45 0.64 8.50
C GLY A 222 14.68 0.74 6.99
N VAL A 223 14.18 1.81 6.35
CA VAL A 223 14.27 1.98 4.89
C VAL A 223 15.71 2.21 4.44
N ASP A 224 16.21 1.34 3.58
CA ASP A 224 17.55 1.42 2.97
C ASP A 224 17.55 2.33 1.74
N THR A 225 16.54 2.13 0.89
CA THR A 225 16.39 2.85 -0.38
C THR A 225 15.04 3.56 -0.41
N LEU A 226 15.03 4.88 -0.62
CA LEU A 226 13.81 5.67 -0.80
C LEU A 226 13.61 6.02 -2.27
N ILE A 227 12.43 5.75 -2.80
CA ILE A 227 12.02 6.17 -4.14
C ILE A 227 10.95 7.26 -4.04
N ILE A 228 11.26 8.45 -4.54
CA ILE A 228 10.30 9.56 -4.66
C ILE A 228 9.58 9.47 -5.99
N THR A 229 8.27 9.32 -5.94
CA THR A 229 7.42 9.17 -7.14
C THR A 229 6.67 10.45 -7.46
N LYS A 230 6.06 10.51 -8.68
CA LYS A 230 5.25 11.66 -9.13
C LYS A 230 6.05 12.96 -9.24
N THR A 231 7.35 12.89 -9.49
CA THR A 231 8.20 14.09 -9.59
C THR A 231 7.91 14.93 -10.82
N ASP A 232 7.23 14.38 -11.81
CA ASP A 232 6.75 15.08 -13.01
C ASP A 232 5.53 15.99 -12.77
N ILE A 233 4.77 15.76 -11.69
CA ILE A 233 3.50 16.48 -11.45
C ILE A 233 3.70 17.93 -11.00
N PRO A 234 4.58 18.26 -10.02
CA PRO A 234 4.72 19.64 -9.53
C PRO A 234 5.07 20.65 -10.60
N THR A 235 5.89 20.28 -11.58
CA THR A 235 6.28 21.18 -12.68
C THR A 235 5.10 21.53 -13.57
N GLN A 236 4.18 20.59 -13.77
CA GLN A 236 2.96 20.81 -14.55
C GLN A 236 1.92 21.64 -13.76
N VAL A 237 1.88 21.49 -12.43
CA VAL A 237 0.99 22.26 -11.54
C VAL A 237 1.49 23.69 -11.36
N GLY A 238 2.81 23.89 -11.32
CA GLY A 238 3.47 25.21 -11.19
C GLY A 238 3.81 25.61 -9.75
N VAL A 239 3.66 24.73 -8.77
CA VAL A 239 4.01 25.01 -7.37
C VAL A 239 4.29 23.72 -6.61
N LEU A 240 5.32 23.73 -5.76
CA LEU A 240 5.62 22.70 -4.76
C LEU A 240 6.13 23.36 -3.48
N LYS A 241 5.71 22.83 -2.35
CA LYS A 241 6.31 23.13 -1.04
C LYS A 241 6.62 21.82 -0.32
N ILE A 242 7.49 21.89 0.65
CA ILE A 242 7.76 20.82 1.61
C ILE A 242 7.56 21.37 3.02
N LYS A 243 7.16 20.50 3.94
CA LYS A 243 7.03 20.82 5.35
C LYS A 243 8.29 20.36 6.10
N THR A 244 8.84 21.24 6.92
CA THR A 244 9.95 20.97 7.84
C THR A 244 9.52 21.35 9.26
N GLU A 245 10.37 21.16 10.26
CA GLU A 245 10.10 21.67 11.62
C GLU A 245 9.97 23.20 11.69
N GLN A 246 10.56 23.92 10.74
CA GLN A 246 10.49 25.38 10.66
C GLN A 246 9.22 25.87 9.94
N GLY A 247 8.44 24.95 9.35
CA GLY A 247 7.23 25.26 8.61
C GLY A 247 7.31 24.92 7.13
N LEU A 248 6.48 25.58 6.32
CA LEU A 248 6.41 25.34 4.88
C LEU A 248 7.49 26.11 4.13
N GLU A 249 8.27 25.41 3.33
CA GLU A 249 9.30 25.96 2.46
C GLU A 249 8.92 25.79 0.98
N ASN A 250 9.14 26.83 0.19
CA ASN A 250 8.99 26.76 -1.26
C ASN A 250 10.11 25.91 -1.88
N VAL A 251 9.76 25.15 -2.90
CA VAL A 251 10.72 24.35 -3.67
C VAL A 251 10.78 24.95 -5.09
N ASP A 252 12.00 25.21 -5.56
CA ASP A 252 12.24 25.60 -6.94
C ASP A 252 11.89 24.46 -7.88
N LEU A 253 11.00 24.72 -8.81
CA LEU A 253 10.55 23.73 -9.76
C LEU A 253 11.63 23.46 -10.82
N TRP A 254 11.57 22.29 -11.40
CA TRP A 254 12.44 21.80 -12.46
C TRP A 254 11.64 21.66 -13.78
N GLY A 255 12.30 21.94 -14.89
CA GLY A 255 11.76 21.69 -16.22
C GLY A 255 12.49 20.50 -16.87
N SER A 256 13.06 20.75 -18.06
CA SER A 256 13.97 19.80 -18.72
C SER A 256 15.32 19.66 -18.01
N ASP A 257 15.73 20.69 -17.27
CA ASP A 257 16.88 20.65 -16.37
C ASP A 257 16.47 20.10 -14.99
N ILE A 258 17.00 18.93 -14.63
CA ILE A 258 16.70 18.23 -13.37
C ILE A 258 17.54 18.71 -12.19
N GLU A 259 18.32 19.79 -12.31
CA GLU A 259 19.21 20.27 -11.23
C GLU A 259 18.42 20.59 -9.95
N ASN A 260 17.30 21.30 -10.07
CA ASN A 260 16.46 21.62 -8.92
C ASN A 260 15.80 20.37 -8.30
N LEU A 261 15.42 19.37 -9.12
CA LEU A 261 14.97 18.09 -8.62
C LEU A 261 16.07 17.39 -7.81
N ASN A 262 17.29 17.37 -8.32
CA ASN A 262 18.44 16.79 -7.60
C ASN A 262 18.71 17.54 -6.28
N LYS A 263 18.60 18.87 -6.24
CA LYS A 263 18.72 19.65 -5.01
C LYS A 263 17.66 19.25 -3.97
N LEU A 264 16.39 19.08 -4.42
CA LEU A 264 15.31 18.60 -3.56
C LEU A 264 15.59 17.19 -3.01
N LEU A 265 16.00 16.28 -3.88
CA LEU A 265 16.29 14.89 -3.48
C LEU A 265 17.47 14.81 -2.52
N LEU A 266 18.53 15.59 -2.74
CA LEU A 266 19.65 15.69 -1.81
C LEU A 266 19.20 16.25 -0.46
N LYS A 267 18.34 17.28 -0.45
CA LYS A 267 17.76 17.82 0.79
C LYS A 267 16.93 16.76 1.54
N ILE A 268 16.10 16.00 0.84
CA ILE A 268 15.33 14.89 1.44
C ILE A 268 16.27 13.83 2.01
N LYS A 269 17.30 13.44 1.27
CA LYS A 269 18.29 12.45 1.70
C LYS A 269 19.03 12.89 2.97
N GLU A 270 19.53 14.12 2.98
CA GLU A 270 20.23 14.69 4.14
C GLU A 270 19.31 14.79 5.36
N TYR A 271 18.09 15.30 5.17
CA TYR A 271 17.13 15.45 6.25
C TYR A 271 16.69 14.11 6.87
N THR A 272 16.43 13.12 6.04
CA THR A 272 15.92 11.81 6.46
C THR A 272 17.03 10.85 6.90
N GLY A 273 18.24 11.05 6.41
CA GLY A 273 19.38 10.16 6.65
C GLY A 273 19.32 8.84 5.86
N VAL A 274 18.42 8.72 4.87
CA VAL A 274 18.33 7.51 4.04
C VAL A 274 19.61 7.33 3.22
N SER A 275 20.10 6.08 3.14
CA SER A 275 21.39 5.80 2.50
C SER A 275 21.36 5.98 0.98
N LYS A 276 20.23 5.60 0.35
CA LYS A 276 20.05 5.65 -1.10
C LYS A 276 18.72 6.30 -1.46
N ILE A 277 18.72 7.21 -2.42
CA ILE A 277 17.50 7.86 -2.90
C ILE A 277 17.43 7.81 -4.42
N GLY A 278 16.24 7.51 -4.93
CA GLY A 278 15.92 7.56 -6.33
C GLY A 278 14.58 8.27 -6.56
N TYR A 279 14.23 8.45 -7.82
CA TYR A 279 12.96 9.06 -8.21
C TYR A 279 12.39 8.43 -9.48
N THR A 280 11.08 8.61 -9.68
CA THR A 280 10.43 8.28 -10.95
C THR A 280 9.90 9.54 -11.60
N TYR A 281 10.04 9.61 -12.92
CA TYR A 281 9.54 10.70 -13.76
C TYR A 281 8.63 10.11 -14.84
N GLY A 282 7.30 10.29 -14.66
CA GLY A 282 6.28 9.71 -15.54
C GLY A 282 5.79 8.32 -15.12
N GLU A 283 4.89 7.75 -15.93
CA GLU A 283 4.12 6.53 -15.62
C GLU A 283 4.76 5.24 -16.18
N ASN A 284 5.79 5.34 -17.02
CA ASN A 284 6.35 4.18 -17.73
C ASN A 284 7.32 3.37 -16.86
N ARG A 285 7.39 2.06 -17.11
CA ARG A 285 8.43 1.18 -16.55
C ARG A 285 9.81 1.66 -17.04
N GLY A 286 10.81 1.63 -16.15
CA GLY A 286 12.17 2.08 -16.48
C GLY A 286 12.43 3.57 -16.24
N CYS A 287 11.46 4.33 -15.72
CA CYS A 287 11.62 5.74 -15.38
C CYS A 287 12.24 5.97 -13.99
N ILE A 288 12.91 4.98 -13.40
CA ILE A 288 13.59 5.13 -12.10
C ILE A 288 15.03 5.57 -12.36
N SER A 289 15.43 6.64 -11.67
CA SER A 289 16.81 7.13 -11.63
C SER A 289 17.26 7.29 -10.18
N PHE A 290 18.57 7.17 -9.92
CA PHE A 290 19.18 7.34 -8.60
C PHE A 290 20.15 8.51 -8.61
N ILE A 291 20.38 9.13 -7.44
CA ILE A 291 21.37 10.17 -7.21
C ILE A 291 22.32 9.77 -6.07
#